data_b245cd9ae4e5ff837624f092e50bb314
#
_entry.id   b245cd9ae4e5ff837624f092e50bb314
#
_cell.length_a   1.000
_cell.length_b   1.000
_cell.length_c   1.000
_cell.angle_alpha   90.00
_cell.angle_beta   90.00
_cell.angle_gamma   90.00
#
_symmetry.space_group_name_H-M   'P 1'
#
loop_
_entity.id
_entity.type
_entity.pdbx_description
1 polymer ?
#
loop_
_entity_poly.entity_id
_entity_poly.type
_entity_poly.pdbx_seq_one_letter_code
_entity_poly.pdbx_strand_id
1 'polypeptide(L)'
;MFGYGVRKMTVKEVFDLVNSYSGFSAIVFVVLASILEVSKIKINPWSWIGSVLNKEVVAKVDKIEKDIADVKKKVGESDAVNSRYRILRFDDELLHDVKHSKEHFDQILHDIDVYEKYCNEHKDFENNIALMAIKHIKVVYQNCIENNKFL
;
A
#
# COMPACT_ATOMS: atom_id res chain seq x y z
N MET A 1 -10.13 -68.93 -30.89
CA MET A 1 -9.08 -68.05 -30.35
C MET A 1 -9.38 -66.66 -30.86
N PHE A 2 -10.14 -65.84 -30.14
CA PHE A 2 -10.60 -64.49 -30.54
C PHE A 2 -9.68 -63.48 -29.89
N GLY A 3 -8.83 -62.85 -30.70
CA GLY A 3 -8.01 -61.73 -30.26
C GLY A 3 -8.80 -60.44 -30.28
N TYR A 4 -9.16 -59.90 -29.10
CA TYR A 4 -9.70 -58.55 -28.98
C TYR A 4 -8.53 -57.56 -29.15
N GLY A 5 -8.42 -56.99 -30.36
CA GLY A 5 -7.54 -55.86 -30.60
C GLY A 5 -8.08 -54.61 -29.90
N VAL A 6 -7.47 -54.22 -28.85
CA VAL A 6 -7.75 -52.90 -28.19
C VAL A 6 -7.30 -51.82 -29.16
N ARG A 7 -8.24 -51.17 -29.85
CA ARG A 7 -7.97 -50.05 -30.76
C ARG A 7 -7.57 -48.84 -29.88
N LYS A 8 -6.32 -48.40 -29.96
CA LYS A 8 -5.87 -47.17 -29.30
C LYS A 8 -6.55 -45.98 -29.99
N MET A 9 -7.43 -45.32 -29.27
CA MET A 9 -8.05 -44.07 -29.71
C MET A 9 -6.98 -42.97 -29.82
N THR A 10 -7.01 -42.20 -30.87
CA THR A 10 -6.14 -41.04 -31.05
C THR A 10 -6.67 -39.86 -30.23
N VAL A 11 -5.78 -38.94 -29.87
CA VAL A 11 -6.14 -37.72 -29.11
C VAL A 11 -7.26 -36.93 -29.83
N LYS A 12 -7.28 -36.94 -31.16
CA LYS A 12 -8.30 -36.28 -31.97
C LYS A 12 -9.68 -36.92 -31.79
N GLU A 13 -9.76 -38.26 -31.82
CA GLU A 13 -11.02 -39.00 -31.61
C GLU A 13 -11.60 -38.79 -30.22
N VAL A 14 -10.73 -38.63 -29.22
CA VAL A 14 -11.13 -38.29 -27.85
C VAL A 14 -11.66 -36.86 -27.76
N PHE A 15 -11.00 -35.90 -28.46
CA PHE A 15 -11.43 -34.53 -28.50
C PHE A 15 -12.78 -34.32 -29.20
N ASP A 16 -12.99 -35.02 -30.33
CA ASP A 16 -14.25 -34.99 -31.08
C ASP A 16 -15.40 -35.63 -30.30
N LEU A 17 -15.11 -36.69 -29.54
CA LEU A 17 -16.08 -37.34 -28.63
C LEU A 17 -16.48 -36.39 -27.48
N VAL A 18 -15.54 -35.66 -26.91
CA VAL A 18 -15.77 -34.70 -25.82
C VAL A 18 -16.61 -33.51 -26.33
N ASN A 19 -16.40 -33.07 -27.55
CA ASN A 19 -17.11 -31.92 -28.11
C ASN A 19 -18.56 -32.24 -28.52
N SER A 20 -18.90 -33.53 -28.71
CA SER A 20 -20.25 -33.99 -29.08
C SER A 20 -21.23 -34.05 -27.88
N TYR A 21 -20.74 -34.02 -26.65
CA TYR A 21 -21.56 -34.06 -25.42
C TYR A 21 -21.52 -32.69 -24.70
N SER A 22 -22.38 -31.77 -25.15
CA SER A 22 -22.49 -30.46 -24.55
C SER A 22 -22.91 -30.52 -23.05
N GLY A 23 -22.12 -29.99 -22.16
CA GLY A 23 -22.45 -29.69 -20.77
C GLY A 23 -21.97 -30.67 -19.71
N PHE A 24 -21.88 -31.96 -19.98
CA PHE A 24 -21.39 -32.97 -19.02
C PHE A 24 -19.89 -33.26 -19.22
N SER A 25 -19.33 -32.85 -20.34
CA SER A 25 -18.00 -33.26 -20.80
C SER A 25 -16.84 -32.55 -20.04
N ALA A 26 -17.04 -31.33 -19.58
CA ALA A 26 -15.97 -30.61 -18.88
C ALA A 26 -15.65 -31.27 -17.52
N ILE A 27 -16.67 -31.72 -16.80
CA ILE A 27 -16.48 -32.39 -15.50
C ILE A 27 -15.86 -33.77 -15.70
N VAL A 28 -16.36 -34.54 -16.70
CA VAL A 28 -15.82 -35.86 -17.04
C VAL A 28 -14.37 -35.76 -17.55
N PHE A 29 -14.03 -34.71 -18.31
CA PHE A 29 -12.67 -34.47 -18.78
C PHE A 29 -11.71 -34.12 -17.63
N VAL A 30 -12.16 -33.32 -16.67
CA VAL A 30 -11.37 -33.01 -15.46
C VAL A 30 -11.14 -34.27 -14.61
N VAL A 31 -12.17 -35.10 -14.45
CA VAL A 31 -12.06 -36.35 -13.69
C VAL A 31 -11.19 -37.37 -14.43
N LEU A 32 -11.31 -37.51 -15.76
CA LEU A 32 -10.45 -38.39 -16.55
C LEU A 32 -9.00 -37.90 -16.61
N ALA A 33 -8.77 -36.60 -16.73
CA ALA A 33 -7.43 -36.02 -16.68
C ALA A 33 -6.75 -36.21 -15.32
N SER A 34 -7.53 -36.30 -14.23
CA SER A 34 -7.00 -36.62 -12.90
C SER A 34 -6.71 -38.12 -12.69
N ILE A 35 -7.30 -39.03 -13.51
CA ILE A 35 -7.14 -40.48 -13.41
C ILE A 35 -6.09 -41.00 -14.41
N LEU A 36 -5.85 -40.29 -15.54
CA LEU A 36 -4.80 -40.65 -16.46
C LEU A 36 -3.44 -40.26 -15.88
N GLU A 37 -2.89 -41.17 -15.08
CA GLU A 37 -1.44 -41.22 -14.86
C GLU A 37 -0.75 -41.45 -16.21
N VAL A 38 -0.32 -40.37 -16.85
CA VAL A 38 0.66 -40.43 -17.94
C VAL A 38 1.99 -40.81 -17.29
N SER A 39 2.24 -42.11 -17.24
CA SER A 39 3.22 -42.80 -16.43
C SER A 39 4.68 -42.53 -16.73
N LYS A 40 5.06 -41.40 -17.35
CA LYS A 40 6.48 -40.99 -17.48
C LYS A 40 6.74 -39.48 -17.45
N ILE A 41 5.74 -38.60 -17.47
CA ILE A 41 5.96 -37.18 -17.29
C ILE A 41 5.07 -36.74 -16.15
N LYS A 42 5.65 -36.58 -14.96
CA LYS A 42 4.97 -35.98 -13.80
C LYS A 42 4.78 -34.49 -14.05
N ILE A 43 3.94 -34.13 -15.03
CA ILE A 43 3.44 -32.78 -15.18
C ILE A 43 2.27 -32.70 -14.19
N ASN A 44 2.50 -32.11 -13.04
CA ASN A 44 1.43 -31.72 -12.13
C ASN A 44 0.85 -30.39 -12.64
N PRO A 45 -0.26 -30.40 -13.42
CA PRO A 45 -0.82 -29.18 -14.01
C PRO A 45 -1.23 -28.18 -12.95
N TRP A 46 -1.61 -28.66 -11.76
CA TRP A 46 -1.98 -27.83 -10.64
C TRP A 46 -0.77 -27.08 -10.02
N SER A 47 0.40 -27.69 -9.98
CA SER A 47 1.61 -27.00 -9.51
C SER A 47 2.08 -25.94 -10.50
N TRP A 48 1.91 -26.17 -11.80
CA TRP A 48 2.23 -25.19 -12.84
C TRP A 48 1.26 -24.00 -12.80
N ILE A 49 -0.05 -24.26 -12.77
CA ILE A 49 -1.08 -23.21 -12.63
C ILE A 49 -0.88 -22.42 -11.32
N GLY A 50 -0.63 -23.11 -10.22
CA GLY A 50 -0.34 -22.48 -8.93
C GLY A 50 0.91 -21.60 -8.98
N SER A 51 1.99 -22.03 -9.66
CA SER A 51 3.22 -21.24 -9.78
C SER A 51 3.06 -19.99 -10.64
N VAL A 52 2.28 -20.09 -11.73
CA VAL A 52 2.00 -18.94 -12.62
C VAL A 52 1.11 -17.90 -11.92
N LEU A 53 0.02 -18.36 -11.30
CA LEU A 53 -0.89 -17.48 -10.56
C LEU A 53 -0.17 -16.82 -9.35
N ASN A 54 0.63 -17.58 -8.60
CA ASN A 54 1.39 -17.03 -7.48
C ASN A 54 2.40 -15.98 -7.92
N LYS A 55 3.11 -16.18 -9.03
CA LYS A 55 4.08 -15.19 -9.55
C LYS A 55 3.40 -13.88 -9.91
N GLU A 56 2.26 -13.93 -10.58
CA GLU A 56 1.52 -12.73 -10.98
C GLU A 56 0.93 -12.00 -9.76
N VAL A 57 0.39 -12.75 -8.80
CA VAL A 57 -0.16 -12.19 -7.56
C VAL A 57 0.96 -11.56 -6.72
N VAL A 58 2.09 -12.26 -6.54
CA VAL A 58 3.25 -11.72 -5.80
C VAL A 58 3.76 -10.44 -6.47
N ALA A 59 3.94 -10.43 -7.79
CA ALA A 59 4.40 -9.22 -8.49
C ALA A 59 3.42 -8.04 -8.36
N LYS A 60 2.11 -8.29 -8.31
CA LYS A 60 1.10 -7.26 -8.05
C LYS A 60 1.14 -6.77 -6.60
N VAL A 61 1.33 -7.67 -5.65
CA VAL A 61 1.48 -7.32 -4.23
C VAL A 61 2.72 -6.47 -4.01
N ASP A 62 3.88 -6.87 -4.54
CA ASP A 62 5.13 -6.09 -4.46
C ASP A 62 4.97 -4.68 -5.05
N LYS A 63 4.24 -4.56 -6.16
CA LYS A 63 3.94 -3.26 -6.75
C LYS A 63 3.06 -2.41 -5.84
N ILE A 64 1.98 -2.99 -5.29
CA ILE A 64 1.07 -2.30 -4.37
C ILE A 64 1.81 -1.85 -3.12
N GLU A 65 2.71 -2.67 -2.56
CA GLU A 65 3.53 -2.30 -1.41
C GLU A 65 4.41 -1.08 -1.71
N LYS A 66 5.03 -1.02 -2.89
CA LYS A 66 5.81 0.16 -3.32
C LYS A 66 4.93 1.39 -3.49
N ASP A 67 3.79 1.24 -4.17
CA ASP A 67 2.85 2.34 -4.39
C ASP A 67 2.33 2.90 -3.03
N ILE A 68 2.05 2.02 -2.06
CA ILE A 68 1.66 2.41 -0.69
C ILE A 68 2.80 3.15 0.02
N ALA A 69 4.05 2.67 -0.09
CA ALA A 69 5.20 3.33 0.51
C ALA A 69 5.41 4.75 -0.07
N ASP A 70 5.28 4.89 -1.40
CA ASP A 70 5.39 6.18 -2.09
C ASP A 70 4.27 7.14 -1.70
N VAL A 71 3.02 6.65 -1.61
CA VAL A 71 1.89 7.46 -1.13
C VAL A 71 2.10 7.89 0.31
N LYS A 72 2.50 6.99 1.19
CA LYS A 72 2.78 7.31 2.59
C LYS A 72 3.86 8.38 2.74
N LYS A 73 4.94 8.29 1.94
CA LYS A 73 5.99 9.31 1.92
C LYS A 73 5.44 10.68 1.47
N LYS A 74 4.69 10.72 0.37
CA LYS A 74 4.09 11.98 -0.16
C LYS A 74 3.09 12.59 0.81
N VAL A 75 2.27 11.79 1.48
CA VAL A 75 1.32 12.28 2.50
C VAL A 75 2.09 12.89 3.67
N GLY A 76 3.09 12.19 4.20
CA GLY A 76 3.92 12.72 5.29
C GLY A 76 4.63 14.03 4.94
N GLU A 77 5.18 14.13 3.71
CA GLU A 77 5.78 15.37 3.20
C GLU A 77 4.77 16.51 3.09
N SER A 78 3.59 16.23 2.55
CA SER A 78 2.51 17.20 2.45
C SER A 78 2.06 17.71 3.82
N ASP A 79 1.93 16.81 4.80
CA ASP A 79 1.55 17.17 6.17
C ASP A 79 2.61 18.06 6.81
N ALA A 80 3.90 17.76 6.64
CA ALA A 80 5.00 18.56 7.14
C ALA A 80 5.06 19.96 6.50
N VAL A 81 4.83 20.05 5.18
CA VAL A 81 4.75 21.33 4.46
C VAL A 81 3.58 22.18 4.95
N ASN A 82 2.42 21.56 5.11
CA ASN A 82 1.21 22.24 5.61
C ASN A 82 1.40 22.71 7.07
N SER A 83 2.00 21.87 7.92
CA SER A 83 2.32 22.27 9.30
C SER A 83 3.31 23.41 9.32
N ARG A 84 4.37 23.38 8.50
CA ARG A 84 5.31 24.49 8.35
C ARG A 84 4.63 25.79 7.97
N TYR A 85 3.69 25.75 7.02
CA TYR A 85 2.94 26.91 6.61
C TYR A 85 2.11 27.50 7.75
N ARG A 86 1.40 26.65 8.53
CA ARG A 86 0.63 27.09 9.68
C ARG A 86 1.51 27.67 10.78
N ILE A 87 2.68 27.08 11.04
CA ILE A 87 3.66 27.58 12.01
C ILE A 87 4.14 28.98 11.63
N LEU A 88 4.55 29.18 10.39
CA LEU A 88 5.03 30.48 9.92
C LEU A 88 3.95 31.54 9.98
N ARG A 89 2.73 31.18 9.59
CA ARG A 89 1.59 32.09 9.66
C ARG A 89 1.22 32.45 11.10
N PHE A 90 1.21 31.49 12.00
CA PHE A 90 0.93 31.73 13.41
C PHE A 90 1.99 32.66 14.05
N ASP A 91 3.27 32.45 13.70
CA ASP A 91 4.36 33.32 14.13
C ASP A 91 4.20 34.77 13.61
N ASP A 92 3.81 34.92 12.35
CA ASP A 92 3.53 36.23 11.75
C ASP A 92 2.37 36.93 12.48
N GLU A 93 1.29 36.21 12.82
CA GLU A 93 0.18 36.73 13.59
C GLU A 93 0.64 37.20 15.00
N LEU A 94 1.54 36.45 15.67
CA LEU A 94 2.12 36.86 16.95
C LEU A 94 2.99 38.10 16.82
N LEU A 95 3.77 38.24 15.74
CA LEU A 95 4.58 39.43 15.47
C LEU A 95 3.75 40.69 15.20
N HIS A 96 2.49 40.51 14.81
CA HIS A 96 1.49 41.58 14.63
C HIS A 96 0.58 41.78 15.85
N ASP A 97 0.98 41.30 17.03
CA ASP A 97 0.25 41.42 18.29
C ASP A 97 -1.17 40.78 18.26
N VAL A 98 -1.42 39.82 17.37
CA VAL A 98 -2.67 39.06 17.37
C VAL A 98 -2.67 38.14 18.58
N LYS A 99 -3.72 38.22 19.38
CA LYS A 99 -3.89 37.36 20.55
C LYS A 99 -4.56 36.04 20.18
N HIS A 100 -4.10 34.98 20.78
CA HIS A 100 -4.61 33.63 20.56
C HIS A 100 -5.08 33.01 21.88
N SER A 101 -6.10 32.13 21.77
CA SER A 101 -6.53 31.32 22.91
C SER A 101 -5.54 30.20 23.20
N LYS A 102 -5.66 29.61 24.37
CA LYS A 102 -4.82 28.46 24.74
C LYS A 102 -4.99 27.31 23.75
N GLU A 103 -6.21 27.05 23.29
CA GLU A 103 -6.52 26.00 22.31
C GLU A 103 -5.81 26.21 20.96
N HIS A 104 -5.68 27.48 20.51
CA HIS A 104 -4.91 27.79 19.30
C HIS A 104 -3.42 27.49 19.49
N PHE A 105 -2.86 27.80 20.68
CA PHE A 105 -1.50 27.41 20.99
C PHE A 105 -1.32 25.89 21.06
N ASP A 106 -2.26 25.18 21.69
CA ASP A 106 -2.19 23.70 21.75
C ASP A 106 -2.22 23.09 20.34
N GLN A 107 -3.02 23.65 19.40
CA GLN A 107 -3.05 23.21 18.01
C GLN A 107 -1.74 23.49 17.28
N ILE A 108 -1.15 24.67 17.44
CA ILE A 108 0.10 24.97 16.76
C ILE A 108 1.29 24.17 17.34
N LEU A 109 1.28 23.86 18.62
CA LEU A 109 2.27 22.97 19.24
C LEU A 109 2.17 21.56 18.65
N HIS A 110 0.95 21.05 18.37
CA HIS A 110 0.77 19.79 17.65
C HIS A 110 1.33 19.87 16.21
N ASP A 111 1.11 20.95 15.50
CA ASP A 111 1.67 21.14 14.16
C ASP A 111 3.22 21.19 14.20
N ILE A 112 3.80 21.78 15.24
CA ILE A 112 5.25 21.79 15.47
C ILE A 112 5.76 20.34 15.65
N ASP A 113 5.09 19.55 16.48
CA ASP A 113 5.48 18.16 16.72
C ASP A 113 5.44 17.32 15.41
N VAL A 114 4.39 17.49 14.60
CA VAL A 114 4.27 16.82 13.28
C VAL A 114 5.44 17.22 12.37
N TYR A 115 5.73 18.52 12.28
CA TYR A 115 6.81 19.05 11.47
C TYR A 115 8.19 18.58 11.94
N GLU A 116 8.50 18.73 13.25
CA GLU A 116 9.80 18.34 13.84
C GLU A 116 10.02 16.82 13.68
N LYS A 117 8.98 15.99 13.88
CA LYS A 117 9.05 14.55 13.67
C LYS A 117 9.43 14.20 12.24
N TYR A 118 8.73 14.79 11.26
CA TYR A 118 9.02 14.55 9.84
C TYR A 118 10.45 14.95 9.47
N CYS A 119 10.92 16.13 9.91
CA CYS A 119 12.29 16.60 9.71
C CYS A 119 13.35 15.65 10.31
N ASN A 120 13.05 15.06 11.47
CA ASN A 120 13.96 14.11 12.12
C ASN A 120 14.08 12.79 11.35
N GLU A 121 12.98 12.31 10.76
CA GLU A 121 12.93 11.09 9.99
C GLU A 121 13.48 11.28 8.56
N HIS A 122 13.43 12.51 8.00
CA HIS A 122 13.79 12.83 6.62
C HIS A 122 14.84 13.95 6.58
N LYS A 123 16.11 13.58 6.66
CA LYS A 123 17.23 14.55 6.73
C LYS A 123 17.41 15.40 5.48
N ASP A 124 16.87 14.94 4.34
CA ASP A 124 16.90 15.70 3.07
C ASP A 124 15.81 16.79 3.00
N PHE A 125 14.88 16.78 3.95
CA PHE A 125 13.82 17.78 4.02
C PHE A 125 14.35 19.07 4.69
N GLU A 126 14.04 20.23 4.09
CA GLU A 126 14.48 21.55 4.60
C GLU A 126 13.83 21.87 5.95
N ASN A 127 14.60 21.76 7.03
CA ASN A 127 14.11 21.91 8.41
C ASN A 127 14.40 23.28 9.05
N ASN A 128 15.28 24.09 8.48
CA ASN A 128 15.69 25.36 9.09
C ASN A 128 14.70 26.52 8.90
N ILE A 129 13.76 26.39 7.97
CA ILE A 129 12.83 27.47 7.56
C ILE A 129 11.95 27.90 8.75
N ALA A 130 11.41 26.96 9.52
CA ALA A 130 10.52 27.25 10.64
C ALA A 130 11.20 27.33 12.01
N LEU A 131 12.53 27.10 12.07
CA LEU A 131 13.25 26.98 13.35
C LEU A 131 13.07 28.19 14.27
N MET A 132 13.20 29.40 13.73
CA MET A 132 13.08 30.63 14.52
C MET A 132 11.64 30.91 14.91
N ALA A 133 10.69 30.68 14.02
CA ALA A 133 9.28 30.79 14.31
C ALA A 133 8.84 29.84 15.44
N ILE A 134 9.24 28.58 15.37
CA ILE A 134 8.99 27.59 16.43
C ILE A 134 9.53 28.06 17.79
N LYS A 135 10.78 28.57 17.79
CA LYS A 135 11.39 29.08 19.02
C LYS A 135 10.60 30.26 19.58
N HIS A 136 10.21 31.20 18.73
CA HIS A 136 9.44 32.37 19.14
C HIS A 136 8.05 31.97 19.69
N ILE A 137 7.31 31.12 18.99
CA ILE A 137 6.02 30.60 19.45
C ILE A 137 6.12 29.95 20.83
N LYS A 138 7.14 29.08 21.06
CA LYS A 138 7.37 28.42 22.35
C LYS A 138 7.63 29.43 23.47
N VAL A 139 8.39 30.49 23.19
CA VAL A 139 8.66 31.59 24.16
C VAL A 139 7.40 32.38 24.49
N VAL A 140 6.60 32.76 23.47
CA VAL A 140 5.36 33.50 23.68
C VAL A 140 4.35 32.64 24.45
N TYR A 141 4.21 31.36 24.11
CA TYR A 141 3.36 30.42 24.85
C TYR A 141 3.71 30.33 26.32
N GLN A 142 5.02 30.18 26.66
CA GLN A 142 5.49 30.15 28.02
C GLN A 142 5.12 31.43 28.76
N ASN A 143 5.32 32.59 28.14
CA ASN A 143 4.98 33.88 28.71
C ASN A 143 3.47 34.04 28.97
N CYS A 144 2.62 33.52 28.03
CA CYS A 144 1.18 33.52 28.22
C CYS A 144 0.74 32.63 29.37
N ILE A 145 1.39 31.47 29.57
CA ILE A 145 1.11 30.60 30.73
C ILE A 145 1.46 31.32 32.04
N GLU A 146 2.70 31.86 32.15
CA GLU A 146 3.20 32.49 33.38
C GLU A 146 2.39 33.70 33.79
N ASN A 147 1.89 34.47 32.84
CA ASN A 147 1.18 35.72 33.07
C ASN A 147 -0.34 35.65 32.88
N ASN A 148 -0.88 34.45 32.58
CA ASN A 148 -2.29 34.22 32.27
C ASN A 148 -2.84 35.18 31.18
N LYS A 149 -2.07 35.33 30.08
CA LYS A 149 -2.32 36.31 29.00
C LYS A 149 -2.92 35.70 27.74
N PHE A 150 -3.61 34.60 27.84
CA PHE A 150 -4.40 34.07 26.73
C PHE A 150 -5.63 34.95 26.45
N LEU A 151 -6.17 34.80 25.21
CA LEU A 151 -7.40 35.46 24.80
C LEU A 151 -8.58 34.95 25.62
#